data_6ed41e06b1171f789f772d9dfca19189
#
_entry.id   6ed41e06b1171f789f772d9dfca19189
#
_cell.length_a   1.000
_cell.length_b   1.000
_cell.length_c   1.000
_cell.angle_alpha   90.00
_cell.angle_beta   90.00
_cell.angle_gamma   90.00
#
_symmetry.space_group_name_H-M   'P 1'
#
loop_
_entity.id
_entity.type
_entity.pdbx_description
1 polymer ?
#
loop_
_entity_poly.entity_id
_entity_poly.type
_entity_poly.pdbx_seq_one_letter_code
_entity_poly.pdbx_strand_id
1 'polypeptide(L)'
;MARAVGSVRGQPSRLIFPVGVHHVQRLIELVGLSLTQRRDMLICVLGTVSCLRVGEVENLQLCDLKWGHDAAWHSDYEGTMAVGVYKRKQDQVRKLLYPRVGSSVTNRLRAFVEELGLEVSDECSKERAPGARCRTCPPVFPRTVNGTEHSRPVSRQQVTNAVLNSLRMLEADTTHFSGLSMRRGGISAALVARAPEPILFLQSGHGSNNAARNYTVPRNPHPL
;
A
#
# COMPACT_ATOMS: atom_id res chain seq x y z
N MET A 1 -43.20 25.97 -18.71
CA MET A 1 -42.56 25.53 -17.44
C MET A 1 -41.12 25.10 -17.75
N ALA A 2 -40.15 25.94 -17.49
CA ALA A 2 -38.74 25.67 -17.69
C ALA A 2 -38.16 24.99 -16.42
N ARG A 3 -37.65 23.78 -16.55
CA ARG A 3 -36.92 23.10 -15.47
C ARG A 3 -35.56 23.76 -15.33
N ALA A 4 -35.28 24.35 -14.17
CA ALA A 4 -33.97 24.83 -13.80
C ALA A 4 -33.03 23.63 -13.67
N VAL A 5 -32.00 23.54 -14.54
CA VAL A 5 -30.87 22.63 -14.41
C VAL A 5 -29.99 23.20 -13.31
N GLY A 6 -30.12 22.63 -12.11
CA GLY A 6 -29.24 22.95 -10.99
C GLY A 6 -27.82 22.50 -11.31
N SER A 7 -26.95 23.47 -11.57
CA SER A 7 -25.49 23.20 -11.66
C SER A 7 -24.99 22.76 -10.29
N VAL A 8 -24.69 21.47 -10.14
CA VAL A 8 -23.90 20.97 -9.03
C VAL A 8 -22.50 21.51 -9.23
N ARG A 9 -22.19 22.65 -8.60
CA ARG A 9 -20.81 23.14 -8.46
C ARG A 9 -20.05 22.07 -7.70
N GLY A 10 -19.26 21.27 -8.43
CA GLY A 10 -18.34 20.34 -7.82
C GLY A 10 -17.43 21.11 -6.85
N GLN A 11 -17.38 20.69 -5.59
CA GLN A 11 -16.37 21.21 -4.67
C GLN A 11 -15.01 21.01 -5.31
N PRO A 12 -14.10 22.01 -5.25
CA PRO A 12 -12.78 21.87 -5.82
C PRO A 12 -12.14 20.61 -5.22
N SER A 13 -11.70 19.70 -6.08
CA SER A 13 -11.09 18.45 -5.64
C SER A 13 -9.91 18.80 -4.73
N ARG A 14 -10.00 18.39 -3.46
CA ARG A 14 -8.95 18.67 -2.47
C ARG A 14 -7.60 18.21 -3.03
N LEU A 15 -6.64 19.11 -3.09
CA LEU A 15 -5.30 18.80 -3.55
C LEU A 15 -4.68 17.75 -2.60
N ILE A 16 -4.31 16.59 -3.13
CA ILE A 16 -3.71 15.50 -2.36
C ILE A 16 -2.32 15.25 -2.91
N PHE A 17 -1.30 15.39 -2.06
CA PHE A 17 0.10 15.16 -2.43
C PHE A 17 0.46 13.66 -2.39
N PRO A 18 1.35 13.21 -3.27
CA PRO A 18 1.90 11.86 -3.24
C PRO A 18 2.92 11.72 -2.10
N VAL A 19 3.02 10.52 -1.52
CA VAL A 19 4.19 10.14 -0.71
C VAL A 19 5.37 9.99 -1.67
N GLY A 20 6.35 10.89 -1.61
CA GLY A 20 7.51 10.87 -2.50
C GLY A 20 8.51 9.75 -2.18
N VAL A 21 9.38 9.43 -3.16
CA VAL A 21 10.45 8.43 -2.97
C VAL A 21 11.36 8.83 -1.80
N HIS A 22 11.70 10.10 -1.66
CA HIS A 22 12.50 10.61 -0.55
C HIS A 22 11.85 10.36 0.82
N HIS A 23 10.52 10.46 0.94
CA HIS A 23 9.83 10.09 2.17
C HIS A 23 10.00 8.59 2.47
N VAL A 24 9.84 7.74 1.47
CA VAL A 24 10.02 6.28 1.63
C VAL A 24 11.44 5.95 2.08
N GLN A 25 12.46 6.56 1.44
CA GLN A 25 13.86 6.36 1.79
C GLN A 25 14.15 6.76 3.24
N ARG A 26 13.76 7.98 3.64
CA ARG A 26 13.92 8.46 5.02
C ARG A 26 13.17 7.60 6.04
N LEU A 27 11.95 7.15 5.73
CA LEU A 27 11.17 6.27 6.62
C LEU A 27 11.87 4.94 6.87
N ILE A 28 12.47 4.35 5.82
CA ILE A 28 13.20 3.08 5.94
C ILE A 28 14.46 3.25 6.81
N GLU A 29 15.05 4.40 6.88
CA GLU A 29 16.25 4.69 7.67
C GLU A 29 15.96 4.93 9.16
N LEU A 30 14.70 5.19 9.54
CA LEU A 30 14.35 5.42 10.94
C LEU A 30 14.63 4.20 11.80
N VAL A 31 15.21 4.45 12.98
CA VAL A 31 15.53 3.47 14.02
C VAL A 31 14.88 3.85 15.34
N GLY A 32 14.86 2.94 16.31
CA GLY A 32 14.32 3.23 17.66
C GLY A 32 12.80 3.40 17.71
N LEU A 33 12.08 2.99 16.66
CA LEU A 33 10.63 3.12 16.58
C LEU A 33 9.91 2.11 17.49
N SER A 34 8.87 2.57 18.18
CA SER A 34 7.93 1.69 18.87
C SER A 34 7.23 0.75 17.88
N LEU A 35 6.63 -0.32 18.35
CA LEU A 35 5.90 -1.29 17.52
C LEU A 35 4.80 -0.62 16.69
N THR A 36 4.03 0.31 17.30
CA THR A 36 2.99 1.07 16.58
C THR A 36 3.59 1.97 15.51
N GLN A 37 4.68 2.64 15.78
CA GLN A 37 5.37 3.49 14.80
C GLN A 37 5.95 2.67 13.65
N ARG A 38 6.51 1.48 13.92
CA ARG A 38 6.99 0.55 12.89
C ARG A 38 5.84 0.05 12.02
N ARG A 39 4.70 -0.31 12.61
CA ARG A 39 3.50 -0.68 11.85
C ARG A 39 3.06 0.46 10.93
N ASP A 40 2.93 1.67 11.46
CA ASP A 40 2.47 2.84 10.70
C ASP A 40 3.45 3.15 9.56
N MET A 41 4.74 3.12 9.82
CA MET A 41 5.81 3.28 8.83
C MET A 41 5.71 2.21 7.72
N LEU A 42 5.57 0.94 8.09
CA LEU A 42 5.47 -0.16 7.14
C LEU A 42 4.19 -0.09 6.30
N ILE A 43 3.07 0.35 6.87
CA ILE A 43 1.83 0.62 6.11
C ILE A 43 2.08 1.68 5.04
N CYS A 44 2.72 2.80 5.42
CA CYS A 44 3.01 3.90 4.49
C CYS A 44 3.97 3.47 3.39
N VAL A 45 5.07 2.83 3.75
CA VAL A 45 6.12 2.39 2.82
C VAL A 45 5.60 1.31 1.88
N LEU A 46 5.05 0.20 2.43
CA LEU A 46 4.52 -0.92 1.63
C LEU A 46 3.39 -0.47 0.71
N GLY A 47 2.47 0.34 1.24
CA GLY A 47 1.37 0.91 0.47
C GLY A 47 1.85 1.77 -0.70
N THR A 48 2.96 2.49 -0.53
CA THR A 48 3.56 3.32 -1.58
C THR A 48 4.28 2.48 -2.62
N VAL A 49 5.21 1.62 -2.23
CA VAL A 49 6.01 0.83 -3.19
C VAL A 49 5.18 -0.19 -3.97
N SER A 50 4.09 -0.68 -3.37
CA SER A 50 3.15 -1.62 -4.02
C SER A 50 1.93 -0.92 -4.61
N CYS A 51 1.86 0.41 -4.61
CA CYS A 51 0.74 1.20 -5.12
C CYS A 51 -0.63 0.80 -4.54
N LEU A 52 -0.70 0.39 -3.27
CA LEU A 52 -1.91 -0.16 -2.66
C LEU A 52 -2.96 0.93 -2.39
N ARG A 53 -4.23 0.53 -2.48
CA ARG A 53 -5.34 1.31 -1.93
C ARG A 53 -5.47 1.04 -0.43
N VAL A 54 -6.04 1.99 0.30
CA VAL A 54 -6.33 1.86 1.73
C VAL A 54 -7.05 0.55 2.07
N GLY A 55 -8.09 0.21 1.29
CA GLY A 55 -8.83 -1.04 1.51
C GLY A 55 -8.06 -2.31 1.12
N GLU A 56 -7.02 -2.21 0.28
CA GLU A 56 -6.13 -3.34 -0.03
C GLU A 56 -5.17 -3.58 1.15
N VAL A 57 -4.66 -2.51 1.78
CA VAL A 57 -3.83 -2.60 3.00
C VAL A 57 -4.64 -3.14 4.18
N GLU A 58 -5.87 -2.65 4.40
CA GLU A 58 -6.79 -3.13 5.44
C GLU A 58 -7.03 -4.64 5.35
N ASN A 59 -7.12 -5.17 4.14
CA ASN A 59 -7.45 -6.57 3.91
C ASN A 59 -6.24 -7.48 3.68
N LEU A 60 -5.02 -6.96 3.80
CA LEU A 60 -3.80 -7.71 3.56
C LEU A 60 -3.58 -8.73 4.69
N GLN A 61 -3.40 -10.00 4.30
CA GLN A 61 -3.17 -11.11 5.21
C GLN A 61 -1.77 -11.71 5.00
N LEU A 62 -1.26 -12.37 6.01
CA LEU A 62 0.10 -12.91 5.97
C LEU A 62 0.31 -13.87 4.80
N CYS A 63 -0.68 -14.68 4.45
CA CYS A 63 -0.63 -15.57 3.29
C CYS A 63 -0.66 -14.85 1.93
N ASP A 64 -0.91 -13.54 1.90
CA ASP A 64 -0.78 -12.73 0.69
C ASP A 64 0.68 -12.31 0.42
N LEU A 65 1.57 -12.45 1.40
CA LEU A 65 2.99 -12.18 1.24
C LEU A 65 3.69 -13.41 0.68
N LYS A 66 4.34 -13.25 -0.46
CA LYS A 66 5.16 -14.28 -1.09
C LYS A 66 6.63 -13.89 -0.91
N TRP A 67 7.27 -14.55 0.04
CA TRP A 67 8.68 -14.34 0.33
C TRP A 67 9.53 -15.01 -0.76
N GLY A 68 10.67 -14.43 -1.11
CA GLY A 68 11.53 -14.85 -2.23
C GLY A 68 12.16 -16.24 -2.13
N HIS A 69 11.81 -17.02 -1.08
CA HIS A 69 12.23 -18.41 -0.93
C HIS A 69 11.24 -19.43 -1.51
N ASP A 70 10.04 -18.99 -1.91
CA ASP A 70 9.10 -19.89 -2.57
C ASP A 70 9.70 -20.29 -3.93
N ALA A 71 10.04 -21.57 -4.09
CA ALA A 71 10.78 -22.16 -5.22
C ALA A 71 10.12 -21.95 -6.62
N ALA A 72 8.96 -21.34 -6.68
CA ALA A 72 8.27 -20.92 -7.92
C ALA A 72 8.75 -19.56 -8.46
N TRP A 73 9.59 -18.83 -7.73
CA TRP A 73 10.08 -17.51 -8.10
C TRP A 73 11.59 -17.61 -8.36
N HIS A 74 12.01 -17.29 -9.58
CA HIS A 74 13.39 -17.37 -10.05
C HIS A 74 14.41 -16.82 -9.05
N SER A 75 15.59 -17.43 -8.99
CA SER A 75 16.74 -17.10 -8.16
C SER A 75 17.18 -15.62 -8.14
N ASP A 76 16.79 -14.86 -9.17
CA ASP A 76 17.14 -13.43 -9.32
C ASP A 76 16.42 -12.50 -8.32
N TYR A 77 15.61 -13.06 -7.42
CA TYR A 77 14.75 -12.29 -6.50
C TYR A 77 14.99 -12.59 -5.03
N GLU A 78 16.14 -13.16 -4.73
CA GLU A 78 16.57 -13.41 -3.35
C GLU A 78 16.49 -12.11 -2.52
N GLY A 79 15.89 -12.20 -1.34
CA GLY A 79 15.69 -11.05 -0.44
C GLY A 79 14.53 -10.12 -0.79
N THR A 80 13.77 -10.39 -1.86
CA THR A 80 12.58 -9.63 -2.20
C THR A 80 11.30 -10.37 -1.82
N MET A 81 10.16 -9.70 -1.88
CA MET A 81 8.84 -10.35 -1.75
C MET A 81 7.87 -9.83 -2.80
N ALA A 82 6.80 -10.58 -3.01
CA ALA A 82 5.64 -10.12 -3.75
C ALA A 82 4.41 -10.06 -2.86
N VAL A 83 3.54 -9.09 -3.12
CA VAL A 83 2.30 -8.88 -2.37
C VAL A 83 1.10 -9.29 -3.21
N GLY A 84 0.37 -10.29 -2.78
CA GLY A 84 -0.85 -10.73 -3.45
C GLY A 84 -1.98 -9.73 -3.23
N VAL A 85 -2.40 -9.06 -4.27
CA VAL A 85 -3.47 -8.06 -4.20
C VAL A 85 -4.65 -8.47 -5.07
N TYR A 86 -5.79 -8.67 -4.46
CA TYR A 86 -7.03 -8.97 -5.16
C TYR A 86 -7.73 -7.67 -5.55
N LYS A 87 -7.76 -7.36 -6.85
CA LYS A 87 -8.46 -6.17 -7.33
C LYS A 87 -9.95 -6.41 -7.40
N ARG A 88 -10.68 -5.61 -6.63
CA ARG A 88 -12.11 -5.42 -6.83
C ARG A 88 -12.30 -4.28 -7.83
N LYS A 89 -12.51 -4.60 -9.11
CA LYS A 89 -13.15 -3.69 -10.05
C LYS A 89 -14.56 -4.20 -10.31
N GLN A 90 -15.47 -3.29 -10.62
CA GLN A 90 -16.87 -3.59 -10.94
C GLN A 90 -17.05 -4.56 -12.12
N ASP A 91 -15.98 -4.83 -12.86
CA ASP A 91 -15.97 -5.74 -14.02
C ASP A 91 -15.30 -7.07 -13.67
N GLN A 92 -16.07 -8.02 -13.33
CA GLN A 92 -16.11 -9.46 -13.55
C GLN A 92 -14.86 -10.34 -13.38
N VAL A 93 -13.63 -9.87 -13.47
CA VAL A 93 -12.46 -10.73 -13.26
C VAL A 93 -11.59 -10.13 -12.13
N ARG A 94 -11.66 -10.77 -10.96
CA ARG A 94 -10.76 -10.47 -9.83
C ARG A 94 -9.35 -10.90 -10.20
N LYS A 95 -8.56 -9.98 -10.72
CA LYS A 95 -7.20 -10.27 -11.11
C LYS A 95 -6.30 -10.18 -9.89
N LEU A 96 -5.65 -11.30 -9.55
CA LEU A 96 -4.58 -11.33 -8.57
C LEU A 96 -3.34 -10.67 -9.18
N LEU A 97 -2.79 -9.70 -8.47
CA LEU A 97 -1.56 -9.01 -8.85
C LEU A 97 -0.51 -9.26 -7.78
N TYR A 98 0.74 -9.33 -8.22
CA TYR A 98 1.89 -9.52 -7.35
C TYR A 98 2.90 -8.40 -7.54
N PRO A 99 2.61 -7.16 -7.02
CA PRO A 99 3.63 -6.12 -6.98
C PRO A 99 4.83 -6.57 -6.17
N ARG A 100 6.02 -6.33 -6.70
CA ARG A 100 7.28 -6.69 -6.06
C ARG A 100 7.76 -5.60 -5.12
N VAL A 101 8.41 -6.04 -4.07
CA VAL A 101 8.92 -5.17 -3.00
C VAL A 101 10.41 -5.46 -2.81
N GLY A 102 11.22 -4.41 -2.83
CA GLY A 102 12.66 -4.52 -2.68
C GLY A 102 13.11 -5.02 -1.29
N SER A 103 14.33 -5.51 -1.22
CA SER A 103 14.92 -6.18 -0.05
C SER A 103 14.85 -5.36 1.24
N SER A 104 15.13 -4.06 1.19
CA SER A 104 15.12 -3.20 2.38
C SER A 104 13.74 -3.17 3.06
N VAL A 105 12.66 -3.05 2.29
CA VAL A 105 11.29 -3.07 2.82
C VAL A 105 10.90 -4.48 3.26
N THR A 106 11.30 -5.49 2.47
CA THR A 106 11.06 -6.91 2.75
C THR A 106 11.66 -7.31 4.09
N ASN A 107 12.91 -6.96 4.35
CA ASN A 107 13.60 -7.30 5.60
C ASN A 107 12.94 -6.61 6.81
N ARG A 108 12.55 -5.36 6.68
CA ARG A 108 11.86 -4.66 7.78
C ARG A 108 10.47 -5.23 8.06
N LEU A 109 9.74 -5.62 7.02
CA LEU A 109 8.43 -6.24 7.20
C LEU A 109 8.57 -7.65 7.81
N ARG A 110 9.59 -8.41 7.39
CA ARG A 110 9.88 -9.72 7.97
C ARG A 110 10.18 -9.61 9.46
N ALA A 111 11.09 -8.72 9.85
CA ALA A 111 11.43 -8.49 11.25
C ALA A 111 10.19 -8.07 12.08
N PHE A 112 9.29 -7.26 11.52
CA PHE A 112 8.05 -6.87 12.16
C PHE A 112 7.09 -8.06 12.36
N VAL A 113 6.95 -8.91 11.34
CA VAL A 113 6.11 -10.13 11.38
C VAL A 113 6.65 -11.12 12.40
N GLU A 114 7.97 -11.34 12.41
CA GLU A 114 8.66 -12.22 13.35
C GLU A 114 8.53 -11.74 14.80
N GLU A 115 8.69 -10.43 15.05
CA GLU A 115 8.53 -9.85 16.39
C GLU A 115 7.11 -9.98 16.93
N LEU A 116 6.10 -9.96 16.04
CA LEU A 116 4.72 -10.21 16.42
C LEU A 116 4.37 -11.69 16.55
N GLY A 117 5.29 -12.61 16.21
CA GLY A 117 5.04 -14.04 16.19
C GLY A 117 3.92 -14.45 15.20
N LEU A 118 3.78 -13.69 14.09
CA LEU A 118 2.75 -13.98 13.11
C LEU A 118 3.21 -15.09 12.16
N GLU A 119 2.41 -16.14 12.06
CA GLU A 119 2.67 -17.30 11.20
C GLU A 119 1.52 -17.54 10.23
N VAL A 120 1.83 -18.06 9.06
CA VAL A 120 0.82 -18.53 8.11
C VAL A 120 0.21 -19.81 8.67
N SER A 121 -1.11 -19.84 8.81
CA SER A 121 -1.81 -21.03 9.31
C SER A 121 -1.63 -22.20 8.36
N ASP A 122 -1.36 -23.39 8.90
CA ASP A 122 -1.31 -24.64 8.14
C ASP A 122 -2.62 -24.96 7.42
N GLU A 123 -3.73 -24.47 7.96
CA GLU A 123 -5.07 -24.59 7.38
C GLU A 123 -5.31 -23.57 6.24
N CYS A 124 -4.33 -22.72 5.93
CA CYS A 124 -4.47 -21.75 4.87
C CYS A 124 -4.63 -22.46 3.53
N SER A 125 -5.87 -22.51 3.04
CA SER A 125 -6.18 -23.07 1.73
C SER A 125 -5.39 -22.35 0.64
N LYS A 126 -4.57 -23.09 -0.10
CA LYS A 126 -3.85 -22.60 -1.28
C LYS A 126 -4.81 -22.22 -2.41
N GLU A 127 -6.02 -22.75 -2.39
CA GLU A 127 -7.09 -22.50 -3.37
C GLU A 127 -8.14 -21.54 -2.79
N ARG A 128 -7.72 -20.36 -2.47
CA ARG A 128 -8.64 -19.31 -2.03
C ARG A 128 -9.38 -18.72 -3.21
N ALA A 129 -10.72 -18.69 -3.14
CA ALA A 129 -11.51 -17.98 -4.15
C ALA A 129 -11.00 -16.54 -4.32
N PRO A 130 -10.82 -16.04 -5.54
CA PRO A 130 -10.29 -14.72 -5.79
C PRO A 130 -11.03 -13.64 -5.00
N GLY A 131 -10.32 -12.90 -4.15
CA GLY A 131 -10.85 -11.84 -3.31
C GLY A 131 -11.62 -12.28 -2.07
N ALA A 132 -11.64 -13.56 -1.73
CA ALA A 132 -12.06 -14.02 -0.42
C ALA A 132 -10.95 -13.75 0.62
N ARG A 133 -11.34 -13.30 1.80
CA ARG A 133 -10.40 -13.16 2.92
C ARG A 133 -10.10 -14.57 3.46
N CYS A 134 -8.81 -14.86 3.69
CA CYS A 134 -8.44 -16.05 4.42
C CYS A 134 -8.97 -15.95 5.87
N ARG A 135 -9.62 -16.97 6.39
CA ARG A 135 -10.19 -16.92 7.73
C ARG A 135 -9.21 -17.35 8.81
N THR A 136 -8.18 -18.05 8.42
CA THR A 136 -7.19 -18.69 9.31
C THR A 136 -5.90 -17.89 9.45
N CYS A 137 -5.49 -17.14 8.41
CA CYS A 137 -4.27 -16.35 8.46
C CYS A 137 -4.48 -15.00 9.16
N PRO A 138 -3.53 -14.56 9.99
CA PRO A 138 -3.58 -13.25 10.64
C PRO A 138 -3.42 -12.11 9.62
N PRO A 139 -3.91 -10.89 9.95
CA PRO A 139 -3.63 -9.70 9.16
C PRO A 139 -2.14 -9.35 9.23
N VAL A 140 -1.57 -8.86 8.13
CA VAL A 140 -0.18 -8.35 8.11
C VAL A 140 -0.01 -7.17 9.07
N PHE A 141 -1.04 -6.33 9.15
CA PHE A 141 -1.07 -5.17 10.04
C PHE A 141 -2.22 -5.33 11.04
N PRO A 142 -1.94 -5.95 12.20
CA PRO A 142 -2.95 -6.10 13.23
C PRO A 142 -3.25 -4.76 13.91
N ARG A 143 -4.45 -4.66 14.44
CA ARG A 143 -4.87 -3.54 15.27
C ARG A 143 -4.29 -3.71 16.66
N THR A 144 -3.27 -2.92 16.97
CA THR A 144 -2.70 -2.88 18.34
C THR A 144 -3.43 -1.83 19.18
N VAL A 145 -3.81 -2.19 20.39
CA VAL A 145 -4.33 -1.27 21.40
C VAL A 145 -3.50 -1.48 22.67
N ASN A 146 -2.87 -0.43 23.17
CA ASN A 146 -2.08 -0.45 24.41
C ASN A 146 -1.03 -1.57 24.47
N GLY A 147 -0.34 -1.84 23.37
CA GLY A 147 0.70 -2.86 23.30
C GLY A 147 0.18 -4.32 23.22
N THR A 148 -1.14 -4.54 23.27
CA THR A 148 -1.72 -5.86 23.11
C THR A 148 -2.07 -6.08 21.65
N GLU A 149 -1.65 -7.22 21.10
CA GLU A 149 -2.00 -7.61 19.76
C GLU A 149 -3.47 -7.98 19.65
N HIS A 150 -4.11 -7.52 18.60
CA HIS A 150 -5.45 -7.90 18.26
C HIS A 150 -5.47 -8.68 16.95
N SER A 151 -6.19 -9.76 16.88
CA SER A 151 -6.41 -10.55 15.66
C SER A 151 -7.18 -9.79 14.56
N ARG A 152 -7.64 -8.58 14.86
CA ARG A 152 -8.36 -7.74 13.91
C ARG A 152 -7.38 -6.88 13.09
N PRO A 153 -7.63 -6.69 11.79
CA PRO A 153 -6.82 -5.80 10.96
C PRO A 153 -7.02 -4.34 11.34
N VAL A 154 -6.05 -3.50 10.97
CA VAL A 154 -6.23 -2.06 10.97
C VAL A 154 -7.45 -1.66 10.13
N SER A 155 -8.20 -0.66 10.58
CA SER A 155 -9.30 -0.08 9.81
C SER A 155 -8.76 0.88 8.74
N ARG A 156 -9.59 1.23 7.76
CA ARG A 156 -9.26 2.25 6.74
C ARG A 156 -8.81 3.58 7.34
N GLN A 157 -9.48 3.99 8.44
CA GLN A 157 -9.10 5.22 9.14
C GLN A 157 -7.72 5.08 9.77
N GLN A 158 -7.41 3.93 10.37
CA GLN A 158 -6.08 3.67 10.93
C GLN A 158 -5.00 3.60 9.86
N VAL A 159 -5.28 3.02 8.67
CA VAL A 159 -4.36 3.08 7.52
C VAL A 159 -4.09 4.54 7.10
N THR A 160 -5.13 5.37 7.03
CA THR A 160 -4.97 6.80 6.72
C THR A 160 -4.14 7.50 7.79
N ASN A 161 -4.44 7.26 9.06
CA ASN A 161 -3.69 7.83 10.18
C ASN A 161 -2.23 7.36 10.18
N ALA A 162 -1.96 6.10 9.82
CA ALA A 162 -0.61 5.56 9.71
C ALA A 162 0.23 6.34 8.68
N VAL A 163 -0.35 6.69 7.53
CA VAL A 163 0.33 7.55 6.54
C VAL A 163 0.68 8.91 7.12
N LEU A 164 -0.29 9.56 7.78
CA LEU A 164 -0.06 10.88 8.39
C LEU A 164 0.97 10.82 9.52
N ASN A 165 0.89 9.80 10.39
CA ASN A 165 1.85 9.59 11.47
C ASN A 165 3.26 9.35 10.94
N SER A 166 3.40 8.54 9.88
CA SER A 166 4.68 8.29 9.23
C SER A 166 5.32 9.57 8.69
N LEU A 167 4.53 10.42 8.05
CA LEU A 167 5.02 11.69 7.54
C LEU A 167 5.37 12.68 8.67
N ARG A 168 4.61 12.68 9.76
CA ARG A 168 4.93 13.49 10.95
C ARG A 168 6.25 13.05 11.61
N MET A 169 6.59 11.77 11.61
CA MET A 169 7.90 11.29 12.06
C MET A 169 9.06 11.87 11.23
N LEU A 170 8.79 12.33 10.01
CA LEU A 170 9.74 13.04 9.14
C LEU A 170 9.60 14.57 9.23
N GLU A 171 8.79 15.08 10.16
CA GLU A 171 8.49 16.50 10.32
C GLU A 171 7.82 17.15 9.09
N ALA A 172 7.18 16.33 8.24
CA ALA A 172 6.50 16.82 7.06
C ALA A 172 5.13 17.44 7.40
N ASP A 173 4.76 18.54 6.70
CA ASP A 173 3.39 19.06 6.76
C ASP A 173 2.42 18.04 6.13
N THR A 174 1.46 17.58 6.92
CA THR A 174 0.51 16.54 6.51
C THR A 174 -0.81 17.09 5.97
N THR A 175 -0.98 18.40 5.82
CA THR A 175 -2.24 19.05 5.46
C THR A 175 -2.85 18.51 4.17
N HIS A 176 -2.01 18.15 3.20
CA HIS A 176 -2.42 17.68 1.88
C HIS A 176 -2.22 16.17 1.66
N PHE A 177 -1.98 15.42 2.74
CA PHE A 177 -1.81 13.98 2.64
C PHE A 177 -3.05 13.22 3.13
N SER A 178 -3.17 12.00 2.67
CA SER A 178 -4.24 11.06 3.04
C SER A 178 -3.82 9.62 2.71
N GLY A 179 -4.69 8.64 2.98
CA GLY A 179 -4.45 7.27 2.55
C GLY A 179 -4.28 7.09 1.03
N LEU A 180 -4.83 8.00 0.21
CA LEU A 180 -4.63 7.98 -1.25
C LEU A 180 -3.21 8.38 -1.65
N SER A 181 -2.48 9.09 -0.79
CA SER A 181 -1.12 9.58 -1.03
C SER A 181 -0.12 8.46 -1.28
N MET A 182 -0.28 7.29 -0.65
CA MET A 182 0.55 6.11 -0.89
C MET A 182 0.48 5.68 -2.35
N ARG A 183 -0.72 5.41 -2.84
CA ARG A 183 -0.94 4.96 -4.22
C ARG A 183 -0.48 5.99 -5.24
N ARG A 184 -0.78 7.29 -4.99
CA ARG A 184 -0.29 8.37 -5.84
C ARG A 184 1.24 8.40 -5.88
N GLY A 185 1.89 8.22 -4.74
CA GLY A 185 3.34 8.20 -4.62
C GLY A 185 3.98 7.11 -5.47
N GLY A 186 3.54 5.89 -5.33
CA GLY A 186 4.07 4.77 -6.10
C GLY A 186 3.87 4.93 -7.61
N ILE A 187 2.68 5.35 -8.05
CA ILE A 187 2.39 5.58 -9.47
C ILE A 187 3.23 6.73 -10.02
N SER A 188 3.31 7.85 -9.29
CA SER A 188 4.12 9.02 -9.71
C SER A 188 5.60 8.66 -9.80
N ALA A 189 6.14 7.91 -8.84
CA ALA A 189 7.52 7.44 -8.87
C ALA A 189 7.80 6.54 -10.08
N ALA A 190 6.91 5.59 -10.39
CA ALA A 190 7.05 4.72 -11.55
C ALA A 190 6.99 5.51 -12.88
N LEU A 191 6.12 6.51 -12.98
CA LEU A 191 6.03 7.38 -14.17
C LEU A 191 7.29 8.24 -14.34
N VAL A 192 7.82 8.82 -13.25
CA VAL A 192 9.08 9.59 -13.27
C VAL A 192 10.25 8.69 -13.67
N ALA A 193 10.30 7.48 -13.16
CA ALA A 193 11.30 6.46 -13.51
C ALA A 193 11.11 5.89 -14.93
N ARG A 194 10.10 6.33 -15.68
CA ARG A 194 9.76 5.82 -17.03
C ARG A 194 9.56 4.31 -17.05
N ALA A 195 8.98 3.76 -15.97
CA ALA A 195 8.68 2.34 -15.91
C ALA A 195 7.81 1.92 -17.10
N PRO A 196 8.10 0.77 -17.74
CA PRO A 196 7.28 0.27 -18.83
C PRO A 196 5.80 0.13 -18.43
N GLU A 197 4.90 0.53 -19.31
CA GLU A 197 3.45 0.51 -19.03
C GLU A 197 2.92 -0.83 -18.48
N PRO A 198 3.34 -1.99 -18.99
CA PRO A 198 2.90 -3.27 -18.45
C PRO A 198 3.29 -3.45 -16.97
N ILE A 199 4.48 -2.96 -16.57
CA ILE A 199 4.96 -3.00 -15.19
C ILE A 199 4.15 -2.04 -14.33
N LEU A 200 3.91 -0.81 -14.80
CA LEU A 200 3.07 0.15 -14.10
C LEU A 200 1.65 -0.40 -13.87
N PHE A 201 1.06 -1.06 -14.87
CA PHE A 201 -0.27 -1.68 -14.74
C PHE A 201 -0.26 -2.87 -13.80
N LEU A 202 0.79 -3.69 -13.83
CA LEU A 202 0.95 -4.80 -12.90
C LEU A 202 1.05 -4.30 -11.45
N GLN A 203 1.86 -3.28 -11.20
CA GLN A 203 2.06 -2.69 -9.87
C GLN A 203 0.81 -1.96 -9.37
N SER A 204 0.25 -1.12 -10.21
CA SER A 204 -0.89 -0.27 -9.83
C SER A 204 -2.25 -0.90 -10.09
N GLY A 205 -2.31 -1.87 -11.03
CA GLY A 205 -3.49 -2.55 -11.54
C GLY A 205 -4.50 -1.62 -12.17
N HIS A 206 -4.06 -0.60 -12.85
CA HIS A 206 -4.88 0.13 -13.76
C HIS A 206 -5.09 -0.67 -15.04
N GLY A 207 -6.29 -0.57 -15.62
CA GLY A 207 -6.60 -1.23 -16.90
C GLY A 207 -6.26 -0.37 -18.13
N SER A 208 -5.83 0.88 -17.94
CA SER A 208 -5.51 1.80 -19.03
C SER A 208 -4.59 2.94 -18.59
N ASN A 209 -3.85 3.52 -19.55
CA ASN A 209 -2.99 4.69 -19.37
C ASN A 209 -3.74 5.91 -18.87
N ASN A 210 -4.95 6.17 -19.35
CA ASN A 210 -5.73 7.33 -18.94
C ASN A 210 -6.04 7.27 -17.44
N ALA A 211 -6.29 6.08 -16.90
CA ALA A 211 -6.50 5.92 -15.46
C ALA A 211 -5.22 6.17 -14.64
N ALA A 212 -4.04 5.82 -15.16
CA ALA A 212 -2.77 6.10 -14.50
C ALA A 212 -2.37 7.58 -14.57
N ARG A 213 -2.61 8.24 -15.71
CA ARG A 213 -2.30 9.68 -15.91
C ARG A 213 -3.04 10.60 -14.95
N ASN A 214 -4.22 10.23 -14.49
CA ASN A 214 -4.97 10.99 -13.47
C ASN A 214 -4.26 11.06 -12.10
N TYR A 215 -3.18 10.30 -11.92
CA TYR A 215 -2.34 10.32 -10.72
C TYR A 215 -1.07 11.17 -10.88
N THR A 216 -0.80 11.69 -12.09
CA THR A 216 0.28 12.67 -12.26
C THR A 216 -0.12 13.96 -11.57
N VAL A 217 0.63 14.32 -10.55
CA VAL A 217 0.51 15.65 -9.95
C VAL A 217 1.06 16.64 -10.97
N PRO A 218 0.40 17.78 -11.24
CA PRO A 218 1.02 18.88 -11.93
C PRO A 218 2.37 19.16 -11.27
N ARG A 219 3.41 19.37 -12.06
CA ARG A 219 4.74 19.73 -11.53
C ARG A 219 4.55 20.86 -10.55
N ASN A 220 5.01 20.64 -9.31
CA ASN A 220 4.94 21.62 -8.26
C ASN A 220 5.66 22.91 -8.76
N PRO A 221 5.03 24.07 -8.82
CA PRO A 221 5.67 25.30 -9.28
C PRO A 221 6.74 25.82 -8.32
N HIS A 222 6.87 25.19 -7.15
CA HIS A 222 7.88 25.54 -6.16
C HIS A 222 8.86 24.37 -5.97
N PRO A 223 10.08 24.43 -6.56
CA PRO A 223 11.16 23.58 -6.10
C PRO A 223 11.50 23.96 -4.66
N LEU A 224 11.69 22.94 -3.80
CA LEU A 224 12.28 23.10 -2.49
C LEU A 224 13.73 23.57 -2.62
#